data_76373d4d32a1a564798502d02f65199c
#
_entry.id   76373d4d32a1a564798502d02f65199c
#
_cell.length_a   1.000
_cell.length_b   1.000
_cell.length_c   1.000
_cell.angle_alpha   90.00
_cell.angle_beta   90.00
_cell.angle_gamma   90.00
#
_symmetry.space_group_name_H-M   'P 1'
#
loop_
_entity.id
_entity.type
_entity.pdbx_description
1 polymer ?
#
loop_
_entity_poly.entity_id
_entity_poly.type
_entity_poly.pdbx_seq_one_letter_code
_entity_poly.pdbx_strand_id
1 'polypeptide(L)'
;LPILAHHRGSSFGRTLEAQFAQATFENHLAAAMIKKENAGTRWVLEDEGRAIGANGLPEPLRVQMAQASLVVVEDPFERRLERLKEEYFDRMTHDFTAAYGEEKGREAYSEYLHHGLSAIRRRLGTQRAAELTALLDSALAEQWRSGNTEAHFSWLCPLLEEYYDPMYRYQL
;
A
#
# COMPACT_ATOMS: atom_id res chain seq x y z
N LEU A 1 -7.23 -10.35 1.26
CA LEU A 1 -7.28 -9.62 2.54
C LEU A 1 -7.36 -8.10 2.33
N PRO A 2 -6.53 -7.44 1.53
CA PRO A 2 -6.56 -5.98 1.34
C PRO A 2 -7.92 -5.42 0.94
N ILE A 3 -8.62 -6.05 -0.01
CA ILE A 3 -9.96 -5.62 -0.46
C ILE A 3 -10.95 -5.58 0.70
N LEU A 4 -10.94 -6.58 1.59
CA LEU A 4 -11.84 -6.65 2.75
C LEU A 4 -11.48 -5.62 3.82
N ALA A 5 -10.22 -5.20 3.88
CA ALA A 5 -9.73 -4.22 4.82
C ALA A 5 -9.83 -2.77 4.29
N HIS A 6 -10.20 -2.56 3.03
CA HIS A 6 -10.11 -1.26 2.34
C HIS A 6 -8.73 -0.59 2.52
N HIS A 7 -7.67 -1.42 2.45
CA HIS A 7 -6.29 -0.96 2.65
C HIS A 7 -5.29 -1.94 2.03
N ARG A 8 -4.25 -1.44 1.39
CA ARG A 8 -3.24 -2.23 0.65
C ARG A 8 -2.06 -2.72 1.51
N GLY A 9 -2.12 -2.58 2.83
CA GLY A 9 -1.09 -3.07 3.77
C GLY A 9 0.10 -2.13 4.01
N SER A 10 0.56 -1.38 3.02
CA SER A 10 1.72 -0.49 3.14
C SER A 10 1.39 0.87 3.80
N SER A 11 2.41 1.70 4.06
CA SER A 11 2.21 3.08 4.52
C SER A 11 1.45 3.95 3.51
N PHE A 12 1.46 3.57 2.25
CA PHE A 12 0.67 4.15 1.16
C PHE A 12 -0.60 3.34 0.87
N GLY A 13 -0.98 2.43 1.74
CA GLY A 13 -2.05 1.46 1.50
C GLY A 13 -3.47 2.02 1.67
N ARG A 14 -3.65 3.25 2.11
CA ARG A 14 -4.96 3.89 2.25
C ARG A 14 -5.68 3.97 0.91
N THR A 15 -7.00 3.81 0.94
CA THR A 15 -7.90 4.07 -0.18
C THR A 15 -8.78 5.27 0.13
N LEU A 16 -9.60 5.72 -0.83
CA LEU A 16 -10.60 6.77 -0.60
C LEU A 16 -11.69 6.32 0.38
N GLU A 17 -11.93 5.03 0.46
CA GLU A 17 -12.89 4.47 1.40
C GLU A 17 -12.25 4.27 2.77
N ALA A 18 -12.97 4.65 3.82
CA ALA A 18 -12.52 4.41 5.18
C ALA A 18 -12.48 2.90 5.49
N GLN A 19 -11.51 2.49 6.28
CA GLN A 19 -11.47 1.12 6.79
C GLN A 19 -12.67 0.86 7.70
N PHE A 20 -13.16 -0.38 7.66
CA PHE A 20 -14.20 -0.82 8.59
C PHE A 20 -13.70 -0.83 10.04
N ALA A 21 -14.64 -0.75 10.99
CA ALA A 21 -14.36 -1.09 12.37
C ALA A 21 -13.87 -2.56 12.47
N GLN A 22 -13.01 -2.87 13.44
CA GLN A 22 -12.41 -4.19 13.61
C GLN A 22 -13.43 -5.34 13.55
N ALA A 23 -14.53 -5.24 14.30
CA ALA A 23 -15.57 -6.27 14.31
C ALA A 23 -16.23 -6.48 12.94
N THR A 24 -16.44 -5.41 12.18
CA THR A 24 -17.01 -5.49 10.84
C THR A 24 -16.04 -6.17 9.87
N PHE A 25 -14.76 -5.81 9.94
CA PHE A 25 -13.72 -6.46 9.16
C PHE A 25 -13.65 -7.97 9.44
N GLU A 26 -13.63 -8.36 10.72
CA GLU A 26 -13.60 -9.79 11.13
C GLU A 26 -14.83 -10.54 10.62
N ASN A 27 -16.02 -9.94 10.72
CA ASN A 27 -17.25 -10.55 10.22
C ASN A 27 -17.24 -10.71 8.69
N HIS A 28 -16.74 -9.71 7.95
CA HIS A 28 -16.60 -9.81 6.49
C HIS A 28 -15.59 -10.89 6.10
N LEU A 29 -14.47 -10.96 6.80
CA LEU A 29 -13.45 -11.98 6.58
C LEU A 29 -14.03 -13.39 6.84
N ALA A 30 -14.67 -13.62 7.98
CA ALA A 30 -15.28 -14.89 8.31
C ALA A 30 -16.36 -15.30 7.28
N ALA A 31 -17.23 -14.37 6.91
CA ALA A 31 -18.27 -14.61 5.90
C ALA A 31 -17.67 -14.94 4.52
N ALA A 32 -16.59 -14.25 4.12
CA ALA A 32 -15.91 -14.53 2.86
C ALA A 32 -15.25 -15.91 2.85
N MET A 33 -14.65 -16.33 3.98
CA MET A 33 -14.06 -17.64 4.13
C MET A 33 -15.13 -18.73 4.08
N ILE A 34 -16.19 -18.63 4.88
CA ILE A 34 -17.29 -19.62 4.92
C ILE A 34 -17.93 -19.79 3.53
N LYS A 35 -18.19 -18.70 2.82
CA LYS A 35 -18.81 -18.74 1.47
C LYS A 35 -17.95 -19.47 0.44
N LYS A 36 -16.63 -19.49 0.61
CA LYS A 36 -15.69 -20.10 -0.33
C LYS A 36 -15.19 -21.47 0.15
N GLU A 37 -15.54 -21.86 1.37
CA GLU A 37 -15.11 -23.13 1.94
C GLU A 37 -15.86 -24.29 1.28
N ASN A 38 -15.12 -25.30 0.85
CA ASN A 38 -15.63 -26.59 0.39
C ASN A 38 -14.56 -27.67 0.67
N ALA A 39 -14.93 -28.94 0.45
CA ALA A 39 -13.97 -30.05 0.60
C ALA A 39 -12.78 -29.86 -0.37
N GLY A 40 -11.60 -29.67 0.16
CA GLY A 40 -10.38 -29.47 -0.59
C GLY A 40 -10.00 -28.00 -0.86
N THR A 41 -10.72 -27.03 -0.30
CA THR A 41 -10.32 -25.61 -0.40
C THR A 41 -8.94 -25.40 0.20
N ARG A 42 -8.06 -24.77 -0.57
CA ARG A 42 -6.78 -24.24 -0.10
C ARG A 42 -6.83 -22.73 -0.17
N TRP A 43 -6.47 -22.08 0.93
CA TRP A 43 -6.38 -20.64 0.99
C TRP A 43 -4.97 -20.19 0.62
N VAL A 44 -4.87 -19.25 -0.31
CA VAL A 44 -3.65 -18.51 -0.59
C VAL A 44 -3.89 -17.09 -0.13
N LEU A 45 -3.11 -16.65 0.84
CA LEU A 45 -3.24 -15.35 1.47
C LEU A 45 -1.92 -14.59 1.36
N GLU A 46 -2.01 -13.28 1.21
CA GLU A 46 -0.83 -12.42 1.33
C GLU A 46 -0.35 -12.41 2.79
N ASP A 47 0.96 -12.46 3.01
CA ASP A 47 1.56 -12.36 4.35
C ASP A 47 1.63 -10.90 4.80
N GLU A 48 0.52 -10.39 5.27
CA GLU A 48 0.34 -9.00 5.75
C GLU A 48 0.83 -8.78 7.19
N GLY A 49 1.42 -9.80 7.78
CA GLY A 49 1.88 -9.75 9.16
C GLY A 49 0.73 -9.67 10.17
N ARG A 50 0.74 -8.65 11.04
CA ARG A 50 -0.22 -8.57 12.17
C ARG A 50 -1.49 -7.79 11.85
N ALA A 51 -1.43 -6.86 10.92
CA ALA A 51 -2.53 -5.95 10.63
C ALA A 51 -2.43 -5.38 9.21
N ILE A 52 -3.58 -5.02 8.65
CA ILE A 52 -3.74 -4.34 7.37
C ILE A 52 -4.30 -2.95 7.66
N GLY A 53 -3.43 -1.95 7.68
CA GLY A 53 -3.78 -0.62 8.18
C GLY A 53 -4.20 -0.67 9.65
N ALA A 54 -5.42 -0.25 9.96
CA ALA A 54 -5.98 -0.25 11.32
C ALA A 54 -6.62 -1.59 11.73
N ASN A 55 -6.85 -2.52 10.79
CA ASN A 55 -7.50 -3.78 11.06
C ASN A 55 -6.49 -4.89 11.39
N GLY A 56 -6.55 -5.43 12.60
CA GLY A 56 -5.76 -6.58 13.02
C GLY A 56 -6.28 -7.88 12.43
N LEU A 57 -5.39 -8.76 12.00
CA LEU A 57 -5.78 -10.12 11.60
C LEU A 57 -6.14 -10.95 12.85
N PRO A 58 -7.25 -11.74 12.81
CA PRO A 58 -7.62 -12.61 13.91
C PRO A 58 -6.48 -13.55 14.28
N GLU A 59 -6.21 -13.66 15.58
CA GLU A 59 -5.09 -14.48 16.10
C GLU A 59 -5.10 -15.93 15.61
N PRO A 60 -6.24 -16.65 15.56
CA PRO A 60 -6.27 -18.01 15.04
C PRO A 60 -5.83 -18.10 13.56
N LEU A 61 -6.21 -17.13 12.73
CA LEU A 61 -5.79 -17.08 11.34
C LEU A 61 -4.29 -16.83 11.23
N ARG A 62 -3.78 -15.88 12.01
CA ARG A 62 -2.35 -15.55 12.05
C ARG A 62 -1.47 -16.75 12.43
N VAL A 63 -1.89 -17.50 13.45
CA VAL A 63 -1.19 -18.71 13.88
C VAL A 63 -1.15 -19.77 12.77
N GLN A 64 -2.24 -19.95 12.05
CA GLN A 64 -2.29 -20.88 10.92
C GLN A 64 -1.42 -20.42 9.75
N MET A 65 -1.45 -19.11 9.43
CA MET A 65 -0.60 -18.52 8.37
C MET A 65 0.89 -18.72 8.68
N ALA A 66 1.29 -18.50 9.93
CA ALA A 66 2.69 -18.68 10.35
C ALA A 66 3.21 -20.16 10.25
N GLN A 67 2.31 -21.12 10.17
CA GLN A 67 2.64 -22.54 9.99
C GLN A 67 2.48 -23.01 8.53
N ALA A 68 1.96 -22.16 7.67
CA ALA A 68 1.75 -22.48 6.27
C ALA A 68 3.04 -22.36 5.45
N SER A 69 3.09 -23.07 4.32
CA SER A 69 4.17 -22.92 3.37
C SER A 69 4.15 -21.54 2.74
N LEU A 70 5.31 -20.89 2.66
CA LEU A 70 5.49 -19.61 2.02
C LEU A 70 5.77 -19.81 0.53
N VAL A 71 5.13 -18.99 -0.30
CA VAL A 71 5.43 -18.87 -1.73
C VAL A 71 5.86 -17.43 -2.00
N VAL A 72 7.09 -17.25 -2.45
CA VAL A 72 7.62 -15.93 -2.81
C VAL A 72 7.32 -15.66 -4.26
N VAL A 73 6.68 -14.52 -4.53
CA VAL A 73 6.43 -14.05 -5.89
C VAL A 73 7.49 -12.99 -6.23
N GLU A 74 8.37 -13.32 -7.15
CA GLU A 74 9.38 -12.40 -7.66
C GLU A 74 8.87 -11.73 -8.93
N ASP A 75 9.18 -10.44 -9.07
CA ASP A 75 8.88 -9.67 -10.27
C ASP A 75 10.02 -8.67 -10.54
N PRO A 76 10.47 -8.52 -11.80
CA PRO A 76 11.48 -7.56 -12.18
C PRO A 76 11.18 -6.16 -11.67
N PHE A 77 12.22 -5.43 -11.27
CA PHE A 77 12.09 -4.10 -10.66
C PHE A 77 11.31 -3.13 -11.57
N GLU A 78 11.59 -3.14 -12.87
CA GLU A 78 10.93 -2.31 -13.87
C GLU A 78 9.42 -2.59 -13.95
N ARG A 79 9.00 -3.84 -13.92
CA ARG A 79 7.57 -4.21 -13.89
C ARG A 79 6.89 -3.78 -12.60
N ARG A 80 7.60 -3.86 -11.48
CA ARG A 80 7.07 -3.36 -10.21
C ARG A 80 6.85 -1.85 -10.27
N LEU A 81 7.79 -1.10 -10.86
CA LEU A 81 7.66 0.35 -11.05
C LEU A 81 6.46 0.71 -11.93
N GLU A 82 6.28 0.03 -13.05
CA GLU A 82 5.14 0.24 -13.95
C GLU A 82 3.80 0.02 -13.22
N ARG A 83 3.66 -1.08 -12.48
CA ARG A 83 2.44 -1.33 -11.69
C ARG A 83 2.21 -0.32 -10.59
N LEU A 84 3.26 0.05 -9.87
CA LEU A 84 3.16 1.06 -8.82
C LEU A 84 2.81 2.43 -9.39
N LYS A 85 3.37 2.78 -10.56
CA LYS A 85 3.00 3.99 -11.29
C LYS A 85 1.51 3.99 -11.62
N GLU A 86 1.03 2.95 -12.29
CA GLU A 86 -0.38 2.83 -12.67
C GLU A 86 -1.30 2.90 -11.45
N GLU A 87 -0.95 2.18 -10.35
CA GLU A 87 -1.81 2.07 -9.18
C GLU A 87 -1.80 3.31 -8.29
N TYR A 88 -0.62 3.85 -7.98
CA TYR A 88 -0.46 4.90 -6.98
C TYR A 88 -0.41 6.31 -7.58
N PHE A 89 -0.01 6.45 -8.84
CA PHE A 89 0.10 7.76 -9.45
C PHE A 89 -1.00 8.01 -10.48
N ASP A 90 -1.22 7.11 -11.41
CA ASP A 90 -2.22 7.34 -12.46
C ASP A 90 -3.64 7.16 -11.92
N ARG A 91 -3.95 5.98 -11.34
CA ARG A 91 -5.29 5.67 -10.83
C ARG A 91 -5.67 6.50 -9.62
N MET A 92 -4.79 6.59 -8.62
CA MET A 92 -5.12 7.35 -7.40
C MET A 92 -5.31 8.83 -7.69
N THR A 93 -4.52 9.44 -8.56
CA THR A 93 -4.74 10.82 -9.00
C THR A 93 -6.14 10.98 -9.60
N HIS A 94 -6.51 10.09 -10.53
CA HIS A 94 -7.85 10.09 -11.13
C HIS A 94 -8.94 9.93 -10.07
N ASP A 95 -8.80 8.98 -9.15
CA ASP A 95 -9.80 8.68 -8.13
C ASP A 95 -10.01 9.88 -7.17
N PHE A 96 -8.90 10.52 -6.72
CA PHE A 96 -8.98 11.70 -5.87
C PHE A 96 -9.62 12.89 -6.60
N THR A 97 -9.25 13.15 -7.85
CA THR A 97 -9.83 14.26 -8.62
C THR A 97 -11.29 14.00 -9.00
N ALA A 98 -11.67 12.77 -9.27
CA ALA A 98 -13.06 12.38 -9.51
C ALA A 98 -13.93 12.54 -8.24
N ALA A 99 -13.39 12.21 -7.06
CA ALA A 99 -14.13 12.28 -5.79
C ALA A 99 -14.29 13.70 -5.26
N TYR A 100 -13.25 14.54 -5.39
CA TYR A 100 -13.19 15.85 -4.71
C TYR A 100 -13.14 17.04 -5.66
N GLY A 101 -13.09 16.81 -6.99
CA GLY A 101 -12.86 17.84 -8.01
C GLY A 101 -11.36 18.13 -8.17
N GLU A 102 -11.02 18.85 -9.24
CA GLU A 102 -9.63 19.01 -9.70
C GLU A 102 -8.69 19.59 -8.63
N GLU A 103 -9.04 20.75 -8.05
CA GLU A 103 -8.19 21.46 -7.09
C GLU A 103 -8.08 20.69 -5.77
N LYS A 104 -9.21 20.39 -5.12
CA LYS A 104 -9.23 19.66 -3.84
C LYS A 104 -8.73 18.23 -3.96
N GLY A 105 -8.96 17.60 -5.12
CA GLY A 105 -8.44 16.26 -5.41
C GLY A 105 -6.92 16.24 -5.46
N ARG A 106 -6.29 17.24 -6.09
CA ARG A 106 -4.83 17.40 -6.11
C ARG A 106 -4.25 17.63 -4.71
N GLU A 107 -4.89 18.47 -3.90
CA GLU A 107 -4.48 18.70 -2.51
C GLU A 107 -4.56 17.40 -1.70
N ALA A 108 -5.71 16.74 -1.72
CA ALA A 108 -5.92 15.50 -0.97
C ALA A 108 -5.00 14.35 -1.41
N TYR A 109 -4.70 14.27 -2.71
CA TYR A 109 -3.73 13.31 -3.23
C TYR A 109 -2.30 13.64 -2.77
N SER A 110 -1.91 14.91 -2.77
CA SER A 110 -0.61 15.34 -2.24
C SER A 110 -0.48 15.00 -0.76
N GLU A 111 -1.50 15.30 0.05
CA GLU A 111 -1.55 14.92 1.46
C GLU A 111 -1.45 13.41 1.68
N TYR A 112 -2.11 12.63 0.84
CA TYR A 112 -2.04 11.16 0.87
C TYR A 112 -0.60 10.65 0.69
N LEU A 113 0.14 11.14 -0.30
CA LEU A 113 1.53 10.73 -0.54
C LEU A 113 2.47 11.19 0.59
N HIS A 114 2.33 12.43 1.06
CA HIS A 114 3.11 12.94 2.20
C HIS A 114 2.84 12.15 3.48
N HIS A 115 1.57 11.78 3.73
CA HIS A 115 1.21 10.94 4.85
C HIS A 115 1.92 9.58 4.80
N GLY A 116 1.96 8.94 3.63
CA GLY A 116 2.65 7.67 3.42
C GLY A 116 4.15 7.74 3.77
N LEU A 117 4.86 8.77 3.30
CA LEU A 117 6.26 9.00 3.66
C LEU A 117 6.44 9.32 5.15
N SER A 118 5.58 10.16 5.70
CA SER A 118 5.63 10.54 7.12
C SER A 118 5.46 9.34 8.05
N ALA A 119 4.60 8.39 7.70
CA ALA A 119 4.35 7.18 8.50
C ALA A 119 5.61 6.31 8.70
N ILE A 120 6.54 6.35 7.76
CA ILE A 120 7.79 5.57 7.82
C ILE A 120 9.02 6.40 8.19
N ARG A 121 8.86 7.70 8.47
CA ARG A 121 9.95 8.63 8.80
C ARG A 121 10.90 8.11 9.86
N ARG A 122 10.39 7.48 10.94
CA ARG A 122 11.22 6.93 12.01
C ARG A 122 12.15 5.82 11.55
N ARG A 123 11.73 5.05 10.54
CA ARG A 123 12.50 3.92 10.01
C ARG A 123 13.50 4.39 8.94
N LEU A 124 13.13 5.38 8.14
CA LEU A 124 14.02 6.01 7.15
C LEU A 124 15.12 6.88 7.80
N GLY A 125 14.86 7.42 8.98
CA GLY A 125 15.67 8.47 9.58
C GLY A 125 15.29 9.86 9.06
N THR A 126 15.57 10.89 9.88
CA THR A 126 15.08 12.26 9.62
C THR A 126 15.63 12.85 8.33
N GLN A 127 16.94 12.67 8.08
CA GLN A 127 17.59 13.23 6.89
C GLN A 127 17.04 12.61 5.62
N ARG A 128 17.03 11.27 5.53
CA ARG A 128 16.55 10.56 4.34
C ARG A 128 15.09 10.82 4.06
N ALA A 129 14.26 10.89 5.09
CA ALA A 129 12.85 11.25 4.95
C ALA A 129 12.67 12.67 4.38
N ALA A 130 13.52 13.63 4.79
CA ALA A 130 13.48 14.99 4.23
C ALA A 130 13.89 15.02 2.75
N GLU A 131 14.95 14.29 2.38
CA GLU A 131 15.40 14.16 0.99
C GLU A 131 14.30 13.57 0.09
N LEU A 132 13.68 12.46 0.51
CA LEU A 132 12.59 11.83 -0.24
C LEU A 132 11.34 12.73 -0.32
N THR A 133 11.06 13.50 0.72
CA THR A 133 9.96 14.47 0.70
C THR A 133 10.22 15.58 -0.32
N ALA A 134 11.44 16.13 -0.40
CA ALA A 134 11.78 17.13 -1.40
C ALA A 134 11.68 16.60 -2.84
N LEU A 135 12.07 15.33 -3.07
CA LEU A 135 11.88 14.67 -4.37
C LEU A 135 10.40 14.45 -4.70
N LEU A 136 9.58 14.09 -3.70
CA LEU A 136 8.13 13.97 -3.85
C LEU A 136 7.49 15.30 -4.23
N ASP A 137 7.87 16.40 -3.55
CA ASP A 137 7.37 17.75 -3.86
C ASP A 137 7.69 18.15 -5.30
N SER A 138 8.91 17.87 -5.75
CA SER A 138 9.35 18.13 -7.12
C SER A 138 8.57 17.28 -8.14
N ALA A 139 8.32 16.02 -7.83
CA ALA A 139 7.56 15.10 -8.68
C ALA A 139 6.09 15.52 -8.80
N LEU A 140 5.46 15.94 -7.69
CA LEU A 140 4.10 16.48 -7.68
C LEU A 140 4.00 17.77 -8.53
N ALA A 141 4.95 18.67 -8.37
CA ALA A 141 5.00 19.91 -9.19
C ALA A 141 5.11 19.58 -10.68
N GLU A 142 5.94 18.62 -11.05
CA GLU A 142 6.08 18.18 -12.44
C GLU A 142 4.82 17.49 -12.96
N GLN A 143 4.21 16.62 -12.17
CA GLN A 143 2.95 15.96 -12.53
C GLN A 143 1.84 16.99 -12.79
N TRP A 144 1.70 18.01 -11.94
CA TRP A 144 0.67 19.03 -12.12
C TRP A 144 0.96 19.97 -13.31
N ARG A 145 2.22 20.16 -13.65
CA ARG A 145 2.64 21.00 -14.77
C ARG A 145 2.47 20.32 -16.13
N SER A 146 2.86 19.05 -16.24
CA SER A 146 3.01 18.36 -17.52
C SER A 146 2.15 17.08 -17.65
N GLY A 147 1.56 16.60 -16.55
CA GLY A 147 0.90 15.28 -16.51
C GLY A 147 1.88 14.11 -16.39
N ASN A 148 3.19 14.37 -16.23
CA ASN A 148 4.19 13.32 -16.18
C ASN A 148 4.25 12.65 -14.80
N THR A 149 3.63 11.48 -14.68
CA THR A 149 3.64 10.67 -13.45
C THR A 149 4.92 9.86 -13.25
N GLU A 150 5.77 9.70 -14.27
CA GLU A 150 7.08 9.05 -14.14
C GLU A 150 8.05 9.88 -13.29
N ALA A 151 7.81 11.20 -13.15
CA ALA A 151 8.58 12.05 -12.24
C ALA A 151 8.64 11.47 -10.81
N HIS A 152 7.63 10.72 -10.39
CA HIS A 152 7.61 10.05 -9.09
C HIS A 152 8.65 8.94 -8.92
N PHE A 153 9.25 8.43 -9.98
CA PHE A 153 10.32 7.43 -9.87
C PHE A 153 11.54 8.00 -9.14
N SER A 154 11.73 9.32 -9.15
CA SER A 154 12.84 9.99 -8.46
C SER A 154 12.88 9.68 -6.95
N TRP A 155 11.74 9.55 -6.29
CA TRP A 155 11.64 9.22 -4.88
C TRP A 155 11.20 7.76 -4.63
N LEU A 156 10.43 7.18 -5.56
CA LEU A 156 9.93 5.81 -5.41
C LEU A 156 11.05 4.77 -5.55
N CYS A 157 11.93 4.91 -6.55
CA CYS A 157 13.04 3.96 -6.75
C CYS A 157 13.92 3.85 -5.49
N PRO A 158 14.48 4.94 -4.95
CA PRO A 158 15.28 4.83 -3.73
C PRO A 158 14.46 4.36 -2.53
N LEU A 159 13.17 4.68 -2.44
CA LEU A 159 12.31 4.17 -1.37
C LEU A 159 12.14 2.64 -1.44
N LEU A 160 11.99 2.08 -2.63
CA LEU A 160 11.91 0.63 -2.83
C LEU A 160 13.25 -0.04 -2.52
N GLU A 161 14.34 0.43 -3.08
CA GLU A 161 15.67 -0.19 -2.97
C GLU A 161 16.25 -0.11 -1.56
N GLU A 162 16.04 1.00 -0.85
CA GLU A 162 16.68 1.26 0.43
C GLU A 162 15.79 0.89 1.63
N TYR A 163 14.49 0.81 1.45
CA TYR A 163 13.56 0.56 2.55
C TYR A 163 12.70 -0.70 2.33
N TYR A 164 11.88 -0.75 1.27
CA TYR A 164 10.93 -1.84 1.12
C TYR A 164 11.59 -3.16 0.75
N ASP A 165 12.50 -3.19 -0.22
CA ASP A 165 13.16 -4.43 -0.65
C ASP A 165 14.02 -5.05 0.46
N PRO A 166 14.84 -4.30 1.22
CA PRO A 166 15.53 -4.84 2.37
C PRO A 166 14.59 -5.34 3.47
N MET A 167 13.47 -4.63 3.70
CA MET A 167 12.49 -5.04 4.70
C MET A 167 11.84 -6.38 4.34
N TYR A 168 11.43 -6.56 3.10
CA TYR A 168 10.84 -7.83 2.64
C TYR A 168 11.85 -8.98 2.65
N ARG A 169 13.09 -8.75 2.24
CA ARG A 169 14.17 -9.76 2.31
C ARG A 169 14.46 -10.20 3.74
N TYR A 170 14.32 -9.32 4.71
CA TYR A 170 14.52 -9.65 6.12
C TYR A 170 13.36 -10.51 6.69
N GLN A 171 12.16 -10.43 6.11
CA GLN A 171 10.99 -11.21 6.54
C GLN A 171 10.99 -12.64 5.99
N LEU A 172 11.76 -12.92 4.93
CA LEU A 172 11.93 -14.24 4.33
C LEU A 172 12.95 -15.09 5.11
#